data_991ad0f84d205f2e81e10a109b59f244
#
_entry.id   991ad0f84d205f2e81e10a109b59f244
#
_cell.length_a   1.000
_cell.length_b   1.000
_cell.length_c   1.000
_cell.angle_alpha   90.00
_cell.angle_beta   90.00
_cell.angle_gamma   90.00
#
_symmetry.space_group_name_H-M   'P 1'
#
loop_
_entity.id
_entity.type
_entity.pdbx_description
1 polymer ?
#
loop_
_entity_poly.entity_id
_entity_poly.type
_entity_poly.pdbx_seq_one_letter_code
_entity_poly.pdbx_strand_id
1 'polypeptide(L)'
;MTSDLQRFYLIPGEYNLNIKLIDANNRNDSIEFSQPVSIDENDDQPFFSDFIFIEEVVKTTKPNIFTRGNVDMIPRISSYQSPDNLDAQFYLELYNVDSKLGENQPFLLNLDIIDLRTNTPIDQYHTMKRMTTAHVLPVYHQWQIENLPTGHYIVKAEARDRTNNVIATKAIAMQRHSHPTESDSLSDEDLGKTFVHKITGEDSIRNMSYCHIYQGTAVERQYLEANWNKADTTELKRFIYEFWQKRNPLDPEISWKMYYKKIRFVERTFDIQRRHACATDRGKTFLTYGKPETRVMQRSEPNTYPYEIWQYYKLPKRANAKFAFVDKTIVTNDYVLIHSNVPGEPFDAAWYLQLSTRSANPLVTDDPQTSQEVMDINNLNSFDVGQVGSRALDFWNNPR
;
A
#
# COMPACT_ATOMS: atom_id res chain seq x y z
N MET A 1 -11.07 18.17 -15.73
CA MET A 1 -11.91 17.72 -14.59
C MET A 1 -12.79 18.90 -14.22
N THR A 2 -14.11 18.72 -14.05
CA THR A 2 -15.00 19.83 -13.68
C THR A 2 -15.08 19.84 -12.14
N SER A 3 -14.62 20.92 -11.53
CA SER A 3 -14.68 21.10 -10.07
C SER A 3 -15.91 21.95 -9.73
N ASP A 4 -16.66 21.56 -8.70
CA ASP A 4 -17.75 22.33 -8.11
C ASP A 4 -17.34 22.78 -6.70
N LEU A 5 -17.69 24.00 -6.33
CA LEU A 5 -17.43 24.57 -5.01
C LEU A 5 -18.75 25.06 -4.42
N GLN A 6 -19.14 24.50 -3.29
CA GLN A 6 -20.32 24.92 -2.55
C GLN A 6 -19.91 25.52 -1.21
N ARG A 7 -20.61 26.59 -0.78
CA ARG A 7 -20.38 27.28 0.49
C ARG A 7 -21.62 27.22 1.36
N PHE A 8 -21.43 26.78 2.58
CA PHE A 8 -22.47 26.71 3.60
C PHE A 8 -22.07 27.63 4.76
N TYR A 9 -23.05 28.37 5.28
CA TYR A 9 -22.88 29.14 6.51
C TYR A 9 -23.44 28.30 7.65
N LEU A 10 -22.54 27.81 8.51
CA LEU A 10 -22.87 26.97 9.63
C LEU A 10 -22.43 27.65 10.93
N ILE A 11 -23.23 27.51 11.98
CA ILE A 11 -22.85 27.91 13.34
C ILE A 11 -21.97 26.82 13.96
N PRO A 12 -21.19 27.10 15.02
CA PRO A 12 -20.45 26.06 15.74
C PRO A 12 -21.35 24.90 16.15
N GLY A 13 -20.85 23.64 15.96
CA GLY A 13 -21.62 22.43 16.21
C GLY A 13 -21.14 21.22 15.43
N GLU A 14 -21.76 20.08 15.70
CA GLU A 14 -21.51 18.81 15.04
C GLU A 14 -22.49 18.58 13.89
N TYR A 15 -21.97 18.27 12.71
CA TYR A 15 -22.73 18.06 11.48
C TYR A 15 -22.34 16.74 10.81
N ASN A 16 -23.25 16.21 9.98
CA ASN A 16 -22.94 15.13 9.07
C ASN A 16 -23.12 15.64 7.62
N LEU A 17 -22.01 15.63 6.86
CA LEU A 17 -22.04 15.91 5.43
C LEU A 17 -22.39 14.63 4.69
N ASN A 18 -23.60 14.60 4.09
CA ASN A 18 -24.05 13.49 3.27
C ASN A 18 -23.98 13.89 1.80
N ILE A 19 -23.19 13.16 1.02
CA ILE A 19 -23.02 13.37 -0.41
C ILE A 19 -23.60 12.16 -1.12
N LYS A 20 -24.51 12.41 -2.08
CA LYS A 20 -25.05 11.38 -2.96
C LYS A 20 -24.72 11.73 -4.40
N LEU A 21 -23.96 10.87 -5.06
CA LEU A 21 -23.66 10.94 -6.49
C LEU A 21 -24.59 9.98 -7.22
N ILE A 22 -25.31 10.48 -8.23
CA ILE A 22 -26.26 9.72 -9.01
C ILE A 22 -25.81 9.77 -10.47
N ASP A 23 -25.74 8.62 -11.14
CA ASP A 23 -25.50 8.58 -12.58
C ASP A 23 -26.70 9.21 -13.32
N ALA A 24 -26.42 10.24 -14.13
CA ALA A 24 -27.45 10.94 -14.89
C ALA A 24 -28.19 10.02 -15.92
N ASN A 25 -27.49 8.98 -16.40
CA ASN A 25 -28.02 8.02 -17.37
C ASN A 25 -28.67 6.81 -16.71
N ASN A 26 -28.31 6.51 -15.45
CA ASN A 26 -28.87 5.39 -14.69
C ASN A 26 -29.16 5.81 -13.25
N ARG A 27 -30.30 6.37 -12.99
CA ARG A 27 -30.71 6.89 -11.67
C ARG A 27 -30.72 5.84 -10.53
N ASN A 28 -30.68 4.56 -10.87
CA ASN A 28 -30.58 3.48 -9.89
C ASN A 28 -29.14 3.20 -9.45
N ASP A 29 -28.17 3.78 -10.15
CA ASP A 29 -26.77 3.69 -9.77
C ASP A 29 -26.36 4.97 -9.01
N SER A 30 -26.12 4.81 -7.72
CA SER A 30 -25.74 5.92 -6.84
C SER A 30 -24.70 5.48 -5.83
N ILE A 31 -23.77 6.39 -5.54
CA ILE A 31 -22.78 6.24 -4.47
C ILE A 31 -23.14 7.25 -3.39
N GLU A 32 -23.24 6.80 -2.14
CA GLU A 32 -23.48 7.64 -0.99
C GLU A 32 -22.24 7.68 -0.09
N PHE A 33 -21.91 8.86 0.37
CA PHE A 33 -20.80 9.11 1.29
C PHE A 33 -21.30 9.98 2.44
N SER A 34 -20.95 9.62 3.68
CA SER A 34 -21.25 10.39 4.87
C SER A 34 -20.00 10.66 5.67
N GLN A 35 -19.77 11.92 6.04
CA GLN A 35 -18.63 12.34 6.84
C GLN A 35 -19.09 13.25 7.98
N PRO A 36 -18.70 12.96 9.23
CA PRO A 36 -18.90 13.90 10.33
C PRO A 36 -18.00 15.12 10.15
N VAL A 37 -18.54 16.30 10.43
CA VAL A 37 -17.85 17.60 10.37
C VAL A 37 -18.12 18.33 11.66
N SER A 38 -17.07 18.70 12.41
CA SER A 38 -17.14 19.55 13.58
C SER A 38 -16.77 20.97 13.20
N ILE A 39 -17.59 21.93 13.60
CA ILE A 39 -17.32 23.37 13.50
C ILE A 39 -17.08 23.86 14.93
N ASP A 40 -15.81 24.15 15.22
CA ASP A 40 -15.42 24.61 16.55
C ASP A 40 -15.83 26.08 16.78
N GLU A 41 -16.14 26.44 18.01
CA GLU A 41 -16.28 27.82 18.44
C GLU A 41 -14.88 28.43 18.57
N ASN A 42 -14.58 29.44 17.75
CA ASN A 42 -13.30 30.13 17.80
C ASN A 42 -13.40 31.32 18.75
N ASP A 43 -12.96 31.12 19.97
CA ASP A 43 -12.92 32.14 21.06
C ASP A 43 -11.85 33.20 20.77
N ASP A 44 -12.08 34.17 19.95
CA ASP A 44 -11.20 35.33 19.64
C ASP A 44 -9.67 35.05 19.63
N GLN A 45 -9.26 33.77 19.65
CA GLN A 45 -7.86 33.39 19.57
C GLN A 45 -7.39 33.36 18.10
N PRO A 46 -6.11 33.68 17.83
CA PRO A 46 -5.56 33.56 16.50
C PRO A 46 -5.64 32.11 15.97
N PHE A 47 -6.15 31.94 14.77
CA PHE A 47 -6.19 30.62 14.11
C PHE A 47 -6.07 30.74 12.59
N PHE A 48 -5.62 29.67 11.94
CA PHE A 48 -5.61 29.57 10.50
C PHE A 48 -6.84 28.78 10.01
N SER A 49 -7.38 29.19 8.87
CA SER A 49 -8.29 28.35 8.08
C SER A 49 -7.60 27.08 7.61
N ASP A 50 -8.33 26.17 6.97
CA ASP A 50 -7.72 25.07 6.25
C ASP A 50 -6.91 25.56 5.04
N PHE A 51 -5.87 24.77 4.68
CA PHE A 51 -5.12 24.98 3.46
C PHE A 51 -5.99 24.62 2.25
N ILE A 52 -5.97 25.49 1.25
CA ILE A 52 -6.53 25.23 -0.06
C ILE A 52 -5.36 25.18 -1.04
N PHE A 53 -5.01 24.00 -1.54
CA PHE A 53 -4.07 23.90 -2.66
C PHE A 53 -4.70 24.50 -3.91
N ILE A 54 -3.91 25.26 -4.68
CA ILE A 54 -4.36 25.96 -5.87
C ILE A 54 -3.81 25.25 -7.10
N GLU A 55 -4.70 24.97 -8.06
CA GLU A 55 -4.34 24.40 -9.36
C GLU A 55 -3.84 25.49 -10.29
N GLU A 56 -4.58 26.60 -10.32
CA GLU A 56 -4.32 27.70 -11.25
C GLU A 56 -4.77 29.04 -10.64
N VAL A 57 -4.00 30.08 -10.89
CA VAL A 57 -4.35 31.47 -10.56
C VAL A 57 -4.54 32.24 -11.86
N VAL A 58 -5.77 32.71 -12.10
CA VAL A 58 -6.13 33.43 -13.31
C VAL A 58 -6.57 34.86 -12.96
N LYS A 59 -6.22 35.82 -13.76
CA LYS A 59 -6.72 37.20 -13.57
C LYS A 59 -8.23 37.23 -13.76
N THR A 60 -8.94 37.76 -12.77
CA THR A 60 -10.40 37.84 -12.82
C THR A 60 -10.87 38.79 -13.89
N THR A 61 -11.72 38.34 -14.78
CA THR A 61 -12.45 39.14 -15.75
C THR A 61 -13.87 39.48 -15.28
N LYS A 62 -14.46 38.55 -14.52
CA LYS A 62 -15.79 38.67 -13.89
C LYS A 62 -15.79 37.89 -12.59
N PRO A 63 -16.10 38.50 -11.43
CA PRO A 63 -16.12 37.81 -10.17
C PRO A 63 -17.02 36.57 -10.17
N ASN A 64 -16.51 35.49 -9.57
CA ASN A 64 -17.16 34.20 -9.44
C ASN A 64 -16.84 33.55 -8.08
N ILE A 65 -17.28 32.32 -7.86
CA ILE A 65 -17.08 31.62 -6.55
C ILE A 65 -15.61 31.38 -6.20
N PHE A 66 -14.70 31.39 -7.18
CA PHE A 66 -13.26 31.20 -6.97
C PHE A 66 -12.50 32.52 -6.79
N THR A 67 -13.19 33.66 -6.97
CA THR A 67 -12.53 34.98 -6.90
C THR A 67 -12.07 35.30 -5.47
N ARG A 68 -10.79 35.68 -5.36
CA ARG A 68 -10.16 36.24 -4.17
C ARG A 68 -9.40 37.51 -4.57
N GLY A 69 -9.87 38.65 -4.07
CA GLY A 69 -9.34 39.93 -4.54
C GLY A 69 -9.56 40.12 -6.04
N ASN A 70 -8.47 40.25 -6.82
CA ASN A 70 -8.50 40.47 -8.26
C ASN A 70 -8.15 39.25 -9.12
N VAL A 71 -8.09 38.09 -8.50
CA VAL A 71 -7.75 36.83 -9.17
C VAL A 71 -8.74 35.70 -8.83
N ASP A 72 -8.91 34.81 -9.76
CA ASP A 72 -9.63 33.57 -9.58
C ASP A 72 -8.61 32.49 -9.19
N MET A 73 -8.78 31.90 -8.00
CA MET A 73 -7.95 30.83 -7.47
C MET A 73 -8.71 29.50 -7.61
N ILE A 74 -8.36 28.72 -8.63
CA ILE A 74 -9.00 27.44 -8.89
C ILE A 74 -8.41 26.42 -7.92
N PRO A 75 -9.22 25.84 -6.99
CA PRO A 75 -8.71 24.91 -5.99
C PRO A 75 -8.36 23.56 -6.62
N ARG A 76 -7.27 22.97 -6.13
CA ARG A 76 -6.90 21.57 -6.37
C ARG A 76 -7.57 20.70 -5.32
N ILE A 77 -8.28 19.67 -5.74
CA ILE A 77 -9.02 18.77 -4.84
C ILE A 77 -8.08 17.90 -3.99
N SER A 78 -6.86 17.64 -4.49
CA SER A 78 -5.90 16.76 -3.83
C SER A 78 -4.64 17.52 -3.42
N SER A 79 -4.06 17.16 -2.28
CA SER A 79 -2.73 17.60 -1.86
C SER A 79 -1.57 16.87 -2.59
N TYR A 80 -1.91 16.00 -3.54
CA TYR A 80 -0.94 15.29 -4.37
C TYR A 80 -0.36 16.23 -5.44
N GLN A 81 0.97 16.26 -5.51
CA GLN A 81 1.76 17.00 -6.49
C GLN A 81 2.39 16.02 -7.48
N SER A 82 1.88 15.98 -8.71
CA SER A 82 2.37 15.11 -9.79
C SER A 82 3.76 15.55 -10.27
N PRO A 83 4.49 14.71 -11.03
CA PRO A 83 5.78 15.10 -11.64
C PRO A 83 5.71 16.37 -12.47
N ASP A 84 4.60 16.60 -13.16
CA ASP A 84 4.40 17.74 -14.04
C ASP A 84 4.12 19.05 -13.27
N ASN A 85 3.84 18.96 -11.97
CA ASN A 85 3.63 20.16 -11.15
C ASN A 85 4.99 20.75 -10.76
N LEU A 86 5.35 21.86 -11.36
CA LEU A 86 6.57 22.59 -11.05
C LEU A 86 6.43 23.44 -9.79
N ASP A 87 5.18 23.78 -9.43
CA ASP A 87 4.86 24.65 -8.31
C ASP A 87 3.89 24.00 -7.33
N ALA A 88 4.08 24.26 -6.03
CA ALA A 88 3.09 24.05 -4.99
C ALA A 88 2.54 25.42 -4.55
N GLN A 89 1.28 25.66 -4.89
CA GLN A 89 0.58 26.90 -4.58
C GLN A 89 -0.51 26.60 -3.56
N PHE A 90 -0.67 27.49 -2.58
CA PHE A 90 -1.74 27.36 -1.59
C PHE A 90 -2.24 28.71 -1.07
N TYR A 91 -3.45 28.67 -0.57
CA TYR A 91 -4.13 29.75 0.06
C TYR A 91 -4.67 29.29 1.42
N LEU A 92 -4.57 30.17 2.42
CA LEU A 92 -5.21 30.05 3.71
C LEU A 92 -5.45 31.46 4.27
N GLU A 93 -6.26 31.56 5.32
CA GLU A 93 -6.54 32.83 5.99
C GLU A 93 -6.14 32.71 7.47
N LEU A 94 -5.55 33.77 8.02
CA LEU A 94 -5.19 33.89 9.41
C LEU A 94 -6.13 34.90 10.08
N TYR A 95 -6.80 34.49 11.11
CA TYR A 95 -7.85 35.23 11.81
C TYR A 95 -7.43 35.68 13.21
N ASN A 96 -8.03 36.77 13.71
CA ASN A 96 -7.99 37.25 15.11
C ASN A 96 -6.59 37.58 15.66
N VAL A 97 -5.61 37.86 14.81
CA VAL A 97 -4.24 38.18 15.28
C VAL A 97 -4.21 39.52 15.98
N ASP A 98 -5.05 40.47 15.55
CA ASP A 98 -5.23 41.77 16.18
C ASP A 98 -5.84 41.66 17.61
N SER A 99 -6.74 40.74 17.85
CA SER A 99 -7.29 40.47 19.18
C SER A 99 -6.21 40.05 20.19
N LYS A 100 -5.19 39.28 19.72
CA LYS A 100 -4.09 38.78 20.56
C LYS A 100 -2.96 39.76 20.76
N LEU A 101 -2.51 40.41 19.65
CA LEU A 101 -1.30 41.22 19.62
C LEU A 101 -1.58 42.73 19.63
N GLY A 102 -2.84 43.14 19.46
CA GLY A 102 -3.25 44.53 19.25
C GLY A 102 -3.25 44.92 17.75
N GLU A 103 -3.93 46.01 17.46
CA GLU A 103 -4.02 46.52 16.08
C GLU A 103 -2.68 47.03 15.55
N ASN A 104 -2.43 46.89 14.26
CA ASN A 104 -1.25 47.39 13.55
C ASN A 104 0.08 46.94 14.18
N GLN A 105 0.15 45.80 14.84
CA GLN A 105 1.38 45.28 15.42
C GLN A 105 2.09 44.35 14.41
N PRO A 106 3.43 44.39 14.32
CA PRO A 106 4.17 43.46 13.47
C PRO A 106 4.29 42.08 14.13
N PHE A 107 4.18 41.05 13.32
CA PHE A 107 4.41 39.65 13.69
C PHE A 107 5.13 38.90 12.54
N LEU A 108 5.54 37.67 12.78
CA LEU A 108 6.20 36.82 11.79
C LEU A 108 5.26 35.69 11.36
N LEU A 109 5.15 35.49 10.05
CA LEU A 109 4.55 34.31 9.42
C LEU A 109 5.66 33.42 8.87
N ASN A 110 5.78 32.23 9.37
CA ASN A 110 6.66 31.18 8.88
C ASN A 110 5.87 30.16 8.08
N LEU A 111 6.41 29.80 6.91
CA LEU A 111 5.86 28.78 6.04
C LEU A 111 6.97 27.78 5.73
N ASP A 112 6.73 26.51 5.95
CA ASP A 112 7.72 25.44 5.84
C ASP A 112 7.18 24.23 5.05
N ILE A 113 8.06 23.58 4.29
CA ILE A 113 7.88 22.18 3.89
C ILE A 113 8.77 21.34 4.80
N ILE A 114 8.16 20.39 5.51
CA ILE A 114 8.83 19.47 6.44
C ILE A 114 8.86 18.09 5.79
N ASP A 115 10.03 17.48 5.72
CA ASP A 115 10.16 16.07 5.29
C ASP A 115 9.68 15.16 6.41
N LEU A 116 8.64 14.36 6.15
CA LEU A 116 8.06 13.43 7.13
C LEU A 116 9.02 12.33 7.59
N ARG A 117 10.06 12.01 6.81
CA ARG A 117 11.04 10.97 7.17
C ARG A 117 11.99 11.44 8.27
N THR A 118 12.42 12.70 8.16
CA THR A 118 13.37 13.31 9.09
C THR A 118 12.69 14.14 10.16
N ASN A 119 11.43 14.51 9.94
CA ASN A 119 10.66 15.47 10.74
C ASN A 119 11.36 16.84 10.88
N THR A 120 12.11 17.23 9.83
CA THR A 120 12.84 18.49 9.80
C THR A 120 12.37 19.37 8.64
N PRO A 121 12.32 20.70 8.83
CA PRO A 121 12.09 21.62 7.73
C PRO A 121 13.19 21.51 6.68
N ILE A 122 12.82 21.69 5.41
CA ILE A 122 13.76 21.75 4.30
C ILE A 122 14.11 23.23 4.07
N ASP A 123 15.36 23.58 4.30
CA ASP A 123 15.82 24.99 4.28
C ASP A 123 15.43 25.74 3.01
N GLN A 124 15.49 25.07 1.85
CA GLN A 124 15.11 25.63 0.56
C GLN A 124 13.64 26.08 0.50
N TYR A 125 12.77 25.48 1.30
CA TYR A 125 11.32 25.74 1.34
C TYR A 125 10.89 26.41 2.64
N HIS A 126 11.84 26.98 3.39
CA HIS A 126 11.56 27.87 4.52
C HIS A 126 11.29 29.28 4.02
N THR A 127 10.17 29.86 4.41
CA THR A 127 9.81 31.24 4.10
C THR A 127 9.36 31.97 5.33
N MET A 128 9.97 33.11 5.62
CA MET A 128 9.61 33.99 6.71
C MET A 128 9.12 35.32 6.14
N LYS A 129 7.90 35.75 6.55
CA LYS A 129 7.31 37.02 6.15
C LYS A 129 6.98 37.86 7.38
N ARG A 130 7.37 39.11 7.39
CA ARG A 130 6.90 40.09 8.38
C ARG A 130 5.53 40.61 7.94
N MET A 131 4.54 40.47 8.79
CA MET A 131 3.17 40.91 8.55
C MET A 131 2.71 41.88 9.63
N THR A 132 1.63 42.59 9.37
CA THR A 132 0.97 43.50 10.34
C THR A 132 -0.38 42.89 10.71
N THR A 133 -0.75 42.97 11.99
CA THR A 133 -2.00 42.41 12.51
C THR A 133 -3.22 43.03 11.86
N ALA A 134 -4.20 42.20 11.59
CA ALA A 134 -5.56 42.56 11.19
C ALA A 134 -6.51 41.43 11.59
N HIS A 135 -7.82 41.69 11.55
CA HIS A 135 -8.83 40.70 11.91
C HIS A 135 -8.84 39.48 10.94
N VAL A 136 -8.63 39.72 9.64
CA VAL A 136 -8.49 38.66 8.64
C VAL A 136 -7.29 38.98 7.75
N LEU A 137 -6.39 38.06 7.62
CA LEU A 137 -5.18 38.15 6.82
C LEU A 137 -5.12 37.04 5.78
N PRO A 138 -5.36 37.34 4.49
CA PRO A 138 -5.20 36.36 3.44
C PRO A 138 -3.70 36.05 3.22
N VAL A 139 -3.38 34.78 3.13
CA VAL A 139 -2.05 34.26 2.89
C VAL A 139 -2.06 33.43 1.60
N TYR A 140 -1.38 33.91 0.58
CA TYR A 140 -1.08 33.15 -0.62
C TYR A 140 0.42 32.92 -0.70
N HIS A 141 0.82 31.72 -1.04
CA HIS A 141 2.21 31.38 -1.23
C HIS A 141 2.40 30.34 -2.33
N GLN A 142 3.57 30.40 -2.98
CA GLN A 142 3.99 29.50 -4.05
C GLN A 142 5.45 29.14 -3.83
N TRP A 143 5.75 27.83 -3.84
CA TRP A 143 7.11 27.33 -3.93
C TRP A 143 7.32 26.64 -5.28
N GLN A 144 8.50 26.82 -5.86
CA GLN A 144 8.94 25.98 -6.95
C GLN A 144 9.43 24.65 -6.39
N ILE A 145 8.71 23.58 -6.72
CA ILE A 145 8.96 22.24 -6.17
C ILE A 145 9.54 21.25 -7.19
N GLU A 146 10.08 21.77 -8.30
CA GLU A 146 10.72 20.95 -9.33
C GLU A 146 11.79 20.03 -8.74
N ASN A 147 12.62 20.57 -7.84
CA ASN A 147 13.70 19.86 -7.17
C ASN A 147 13.28 19.16 -5.84
N LEU A 148 11.98 19.17 -5.49
CA LEU A 148 11.50 18.46 -4.32
C LEU A 148 11.34 16.97 -4.67
N PRO A 149 12.11 16.06 -4.03
CA PRO A 149 12.08 14.63 -4.34
C PRO A 149 10.70 13.99 -4.15
N THR A 150 10.52 12.80 -4.70
CA THR A 150 9.36 11.97 -4.39
C THR A 150 9.32 11.65 -2.89
N GLY A 151 8.19 11.96 -2.24
CA GLY A 151 8.08 11.76 -0.79
C GLY A 151 6.77 12.26 -0.21
N HIS A 152 6.67 12.12 1.11
CA HIS A 152 5.59 12.66 1.92
C HIS A 152 6.11 13.82 2.76
N TYR A 153 5.38 14.90 2.74
CA TYR A 153 5.75 16.17 3.33
C TYR A 153 4.61 16.74 4.16
N ILE A 154 4.93 17.65 5.07
CA ILE A 154 3.98 18.50 5.76
C ILE A 154 4.22 19.93 5.31
N VAL A 155 3.18 20.59 4.80
CA VAL A 155 3.16 22.03 4.63
C VAL A 155 2.65 22.63 5.91
N LYS A 156 3.45 23.50 6.55
CA LYS A 156 3.17 24.10 7.85
C LYS A 156 3.17 25.61 7.77
N ALA A 157 2.18 26.24 8.38
CA ALA A 157 2.13 27.67 8.62
C ALA A 157 2.16 27.95 10.12
N GLU A 158 2.99 28.88 10.56
CA GLU A 158 3.08 29.36 11.94
C GLU A 158 3.06 30.88 11.98
N ALA A 159 2.19 31.46 12.80
CA ALA A 159 2.26 32.85 13.20
C ALA A 159 3.00 32.97 14.54
N ARG A 160 3.98 33.88 14.60
CA ARG A 160 4.83 34.08 15.78
C ARG A 160 4.84 35.55 16.22
N ASP A 161 4.80 35.78 17.52
CA ASP A 161 4.93 37.10 18.10
C ASP A 161 6.37 37.62 18.05
N ARG A 162 6.60 38.84 18.57
CA ARG A 162 7.93 39.47 18.64
C ARG A 162 8.92 38.74 19.54
N THR A 163 8.42 37.92 20.47
CA THR A 163 9.23 37.11 21.39
C THR A 163 9.44 35.68 20.86
N ASN A 164 9.06 35.44 19.58
CA ASN A 164 9.15 34.17 18.89
C ASN A 164 8.24 33.05 19.42
N ASN A 165 7.22 33.38 20.21
CA ASN A 165 6.22 32.41 20.63
C ASN A 165 5.23 32.15 19.49
N VAL A 166 4.86 30.87 19.29
CA VAL A 166 3.82 30.49 18.34
C VAL A 166 2.46 30.92 18.88
N ILE A 167 1.72 31.74 18.10
CA ILE A 167 0.38 32.21 18.45
C ILE A 167 -0.71 31.48 17.67
N ALA A 168 -0.40 30.94 16.47
CA ALA A 168 -1.25 30.07 15.68
C ALA A 168 -0.40 29.14 14.83
N THR A 169 -0.90 27.94 14.57
CA THR A 169 -0.25 26.96 13.70
C THR A 169 -1.29 26.14 12.93
N LYS A 170 -0.98 25.83 11.69
CA LYS A 170 -1.76 24.91 10.85
C LYS A 170 -0.82 24.07 10.00
N ALA A 171 -1.16 22.82 9.77
CA ALA A 171 -0.37 21.92 8.96
C ALA A 171 -1.28 21.05 8.10
N ILE A 172 -0.79 20.67 6.91
CA ILE A 172 -1.45 19.75 6.01
C ILE A 172 -0.43 18.79 5.39
N ALA A 173 -0.83 17.53 5.18
CA ALA A 173 -0.01 16.58 4.46
C ALA A 173 0.00 16.87 2.96
N MET A 174 1.17 16.75 2.35
CA MET A 174 1.40 16.87 0.91
C MET A 174 2.19 15.67 0.42
N GLN A 175 1.73 15.05 -0.65
CA GLN A 175 2.46 13.98 -1.33
C GLN A 175 3.06 14.53 -2.62
N ARG A 176 4.36 14.38 -2.81
CA ARG A 176 5.08 14.72 -4.04
C ARG A 176 5.49 13.46 -4.78
N HIS A 177 5.28 13.46 -6.10
CA HIS A 177 5.92 12.54 -7.02
C HIS A 177 6.72 13.38 -8.02
N SER A 178 8.03 13.21 -8.06
CA SER A 178 8.94 13.89 -9.01
C SER A 178 9.23 12.99 -10.21
N HIS A 179 9.70 13.57 -11.30
CA HIS A 179 10.33 12.77 -12.34
C HIS A 179 11.57 12.05 -11.76
N PRO A 180 11.82 10.79 -12.13
CA PRO A 180 13.03 10.10 -11.69
C PRO A 180 14.25 10.89 -12.15
N THR A 181 14.98 11.48 -11.23
CA THR A 181 16.30 12.05 -11.46
C THR A 181 17.34 11.08 -10.95
N GLU A 182 18.54 11.09 -11.51
CA GLU A 182 19.67 10.28 -10.98
C GLU A 182 19.94 10.58 -9.50
N SER A 183 19.52 11.75 -9.01
CA SER A 183 19.62 12.14 -7.60
C SER A 183 18.55 11.55 -6.69
N ASP A 184 17.47 10.96 -7.23
CA ASP A 184 16.41 10.32 -6.44
C ASP A 184 16.82 8.95 -5.88
N SER A 185 17.91 8.36 -6.39
CA SER A 185 18.50 7.17 -5.81
C SER A 185 19.26 7.54 -4.52
N LEU A 186 18.94 6.87 -3.42
CA LEU A 186 19.71 7.04 -2.18
C LEU A 186 21.19 6.88 -2.46
N SER A 187 22.01 7.81 -1.96
CA SER A 187 23.45 7.63 -1.97
C SER A 187 23.83 6.39 -1.15
N ASP A 188 24.95 5.75 -1.47
CA ASP A 188 25.42 4.57 -0.71
C ASP A 188 25.71 4.93 0.77
N GLU A 189 26.10 6.18 1.03
CA GLU A 189 26.28 6.70 2.39
C GLU A 189 24.95 6.76 3.15
N ASP A 190 23.90 7.27 2.53
CA ASP A 190 22.57 7.36 3.15
C ASP A 190 21.90 5.99 3.27
N LEU A 191 22.12 5.10 2.32
CA LEU A 191 21.70 3.71 2.40
C LEU A 191 22.31 3.02 3.64
N GLY A 192 23.58 3.34 3.97
CA GLY A 192 24.27 2.87 5.17
C GLY A 192 23.63 3.28 6.50
N LYS A 193 22.82 4.36 6.49
CA LYS A 193 22.09 4.86 7.67
C LYS A 193 20.71 4.22 7.84
N THR A 194 20.23 3.48 6.83
CA THR A 194 18.90 2.85 6.84
C THR A 194 18.89 1.46 7.49
N PHE A 195 17.68 0.91 7.67
CA PHE A 195 17.51 -0.43 8.27
C PHE A 195 18.14 -1.55 7.43
N VAL A 196 18.29 -1.38 6.11
CA VAL A 196 18.85 -2.39 5.22
C VAL A 196 20.36 -2.60 5.44
N HIS A 197 21.04 -1.66 6.10
CA HIS A 197 22.44 -1.84 6.48
C HIS A 197 22.65 -3.05 7.40
N LYS A 198 21.65 -3.36 8.23
CA LYS A 198 21.68 -4.50 9.17
C LYS A 198 21.57 -5.86 8.46
N ILE A 199 21.21 -5.88 7.17
CA ILE A 199 21.15 -7.11 6.38
C ILE A 199 22.57 -7.44 5.92
N THR A 200 23.11 -8.55 6.39
CA THR A 200 24.47 -9.01 6.10
C THR A 200 24.47 -10.36 5.41
N GLY A 201 25.55 -10.65 4.68
CA GLY A 201 25.71 -11.89 3.91
C GLY A 201 25.06 -11.82 2.52
N GLU A 202 25.87 -12.08 1.48
CA GLU A 202 25.44 -11.96 0.08
C GLU A 202 24.23 -12.86 -0.22
N ASP A 203 24.31 -14.14 0.13
CA ASP A 203 23.23 -15.10 -0.10
C ASP A 203 21.94 -14.69 0.64
N SER A 204 22.07 -14.15 1.85
CA SER A 204 20.93 -13.67 2.63
C SER A 204 20.24 -12.48 1.95
N ILE A 205 21.01 -11.52 1.43
CA ILE A 205 20.50 -10.35 0.71
C ILE A 205 19.79 -10.79 -0.57
N ARG A 206 20.40 -11.68 -1.37
CA ARG A 206 19.85 -12.22 -2.61
C ARG A 206 18.54 -12.95 -2.36
N ASN A 207 18.55 -13.88 -1.42
CA ASN A 207 17.37 -14.68 -1.06
C ASN A 207 16.24 -13.82 -0.52
N MET A 208 16.57 -12.85 0.33
CA MET A 208 15.58 -11.91 0.87
C MET A 208 14.98 -11.03 -0.24
N SER A 209 15.81 -10.52 -1.15
CA SER A 209 15.32 -9.75 -2.31
C SER A 209 14.35 -10.58 -3.16
N TYR A 210 14.69 -11.84 -3.45
CA TYR A 210 13.83 -12.75 -4.19
C TYR A 210 12.46 -12.94 -3.52
N CYS A 211 12.41 -13.07 -2.19
CA CYS A 211 11.14 -13.24 -1.47
C CYS A 211 10.16 -12.06 -1.65
N HIS A 212 10.63 -10.86 -2.07
CA HIS A 212 9.76 -9.70 -2.33
C HIS A 212 8.93 -9.84 -3.61
N ILE A 213 9.27 -10.81 -4.51
CA ILE A 213 8.50 -11.07 -5.74
C ILE A 213 7.00 -11.25 -5.44
N TYR A 214 6.65 -11.89 -4.33
CA TYR A 214 5.25 -12.21 -3.99
C TYR A 214 4.42 -11.03 -3.48
N GLN A 215 5.07 -9.93 -3.13
CA GLN A 215 4.42 -8.68 -2.71
C GLN A 215 4.65 -7.54 -3.73
N GLY A 216 5.42 -7.81 -4.77
CA GLY A 216 5.81 -6.82 -5.78
C GLY A 216 4.71 -6.52 -6.79
N THR A 217 4.73 -5.29 -7.31
CA THR A 217 4.03 -4.93 -8.55
C THR A 217 4.59 -5.71 -9.74
N ALA A 218 3.95 -5.66 -10.91
CA ALA A 218 4.45 -6.33 -12.11
C ALA A 218 5.87 -5.89 -12.48
N VAL A 219 6.16 -4.59 -12.39
CA VAL A 219 7.49 -4.03 -12.68
C VAL A 219 8.54 -4.49 -11.67
N GLU A 220 8.23 -4.44 -10.39
CA GLU A 220 9.13 -4.89 -9.32
C GLU A 220 9.44 -6.39 -9.42
N ARG A 221 8.44 -7.20 -9.77
CA ARG A 221 8.63 -8.64 -10.03
C ARG A 221 9.56 -8.89 -11.21
N GLN A 222 9.30 -8.23 -12.33
CA GLN A 222 10.14 -8.37 -13.53
C GLN A 222 11.59 -7.95 -13.25
N TYR A 223 11.80 -6.87 -12.51
CA TYR A 223 13.13 -6.44 -12.07
C TYR A 223 13.83 -7.53 -11.25
N LEU A 224 13.15 -8.05 -10.21
CA LEU A 224 13.72 -9.08 -9.34
C LEU A 224 14.01 -10.38 -10.09
N GLU A 225 13.09 -10.85 -10.93
CA GLU A 225 13.29 -12.07 -11.75
C GLU A 225 14.55 -11.98 -12.63
N ALA A 226 14.84 -10.79 -13.17
CA ALA A 226 16.00 -10.56 -14.01
C ALA A 226 17.31 -10.39 -13.22
N ASN A 227 17.25 -9.83 -11.99
CA ASN A 227 18.43 -9.25 -11.32
C ASN A 227 18.76 -9.85 -9.95
N TRP A 228 17.87 -10.60 -9.27
CA TRP A 228 18.07 -11.06 -7.88
C TRP A 228 19.39 -11.81 -7.65
N ASN A 229 19.92 -12.51 -8.66
CA ASN A 229 21.16 -13.29 -8.60
C ASN A 229 22.33 -12.64 -9.34
N LYS A 230 22.14 -11.51 -10.03
CA LYS A 230 23.14 -10.83 -10.85
C LYS A 230 23.53 -9.46 -10.34
N ALA A 231 22.54 -8.72 -9.79
CA ALA A 231 22.76 -7.38 -9.29
C ALA A 231 23.74 -7.35 -8.11
N ASP A 232 24.37 -6.22 -7.90
CA ASP A 232 25.21 -5.99 -6.71
C ASP A 232 24.36 -6.00 -5.44
N THR A 233 24.97 -6.39 -4.33
CA THR A 233 24.28 -6.44 -3.02
C THR A 233 23.81 -5.06 -2.54
N THR A 234 24.53 -4.01 -2.91
CA THR A 234 24.14 -2.62 -2.60
C THR A 234 22.87 -2.24 -3.37
N GLU A 235 22.82 -2.60 -4.65
CA GLU A 235 21.63 -2.39 -5.50
C GLU A 235 20.40 -3.15 -4.96
N LEU A 236 20.59 -4.40 -4.55
CA LEU A 236 19.49 -5.18 -3.94
C LEU A 236 19.03 -4.60 -2.59
N LYS A 237 19.94 -4.09 -1.78
CA LYS A 237 19.60 -3.38 -0.53
C LYS A 237 18.81 -2.10 -0.81
N ARG A 238 19.24 -1.34 -1.84
CA ARG A 238 18.51 -0.15 -2.30
C ARG A 238 17.11 -0.50 -2.74
N PHE A 239 16.96 -1.56 -3.54
CA PHE A 239 15.65 -2.08 -3.93
C PHE A 239 14.79 -2.43 -2.71
N ILE A 240 15.29 -3.17 -1.71
CA ILE A 240 14.54 -3.52 -0.48
C ILE A 240 14.10 -2.27 0.26
N TYR A 241 14.98 -1.27 0.39
CA TYR A 241 14.64 -0.01 1.06
C TYR A 241 13.52 0.73 0.34
N GLU A 242 13.67 0.97 -0.97
CA GLU A 242 12.69 1.69 -1.79
C GLU A 242 11.35 0.95 -1.85
N PHE A 243 11.39 -0.39 -1.88
CA PHE A 243 10.20 -1.23 -1.87
C PHE A 243 9.30 -0.95 -0.66
N TRP A 244 9.90 -0.82 0.52
CA TRP A 244 9.17 -0.54 1.75
C TRP A 244 8.90 0.94 1.96
N GLN A 245 9.79 1.80 1.50
CA GLN A 245 9.60 3.25 1.50
C GLN A 245 8.35 3.65 0.70
N LYS A 246 8.13 3.04 -0.46
CA LYS A 246 6.93 3.27 -1.29
C LYS A 246 5.64 2.79 -0.62
N ARG A 247 5.70 1.74 0.19
CA ARG A 247 4.52 1.13 0.84
C ARG A 247 4.17 1.70 2.19
N ASN A 248 5.16 2.11 2.93
CA ASN A 248 5.01 2.78 4.23
C ASN A 248 6.10 3.84 4.40
N PRO A 249 5.87 5.04 3.85
CA PRO A 249 6.85 6.12 3.92
C PRO A 249 7.13 6.62 5.34
N LEU A 250 6.17 6.46 6.25
CA LEU A 250 6.31 6.92 7.64
C LEU A 250 7.26 6.03 8.46
N ASP A 251 7.19 4.72 8.26
CA ASP A 251 8.05 3.75 8.94
C ASP A 251 8.27 2.51 8.05
N PRO A 252 9.17 2.60 7.07
CA PRO A 252 9.48 1.48 6.19
C PRO A 252 10.11 0.30 6.94
N GLU A 253 10.85 0.57 8.04
CA GLU A 253 11.52 -0.46 8.85
C GLU A 253 10.50 -1.37 9.55
N ILE A 254 9.38 -0.83 10.07
CA ILE A 254 8.38 -1.65 10.75
C ILE A 254 7.70 -2.60 9.76
N SER A 255 7.36 -2.12 8.55
CA SER A 255 6.74 -2.93 7.51
C SER A 255 7.68 -4.02 7.01
N TRP A 256 8.96 -3.68 6.82
CA TRP A 256 10.00 -4.65 6.50
C TRP A 256 10.15 -5.70 7.61
N LYS A 257 10.23 -5.32 8.88
CA LYS A 257 10.33 -6.25 10.02
C LYS A 257 9.16 -7.22 10.08
N MET A 258 7.95 -6.74 9.79
CA MET A 258 6.76 -7.60 9.74
C MET A 258 6.86 -8.63 8.61
N TYR A 259 7.31 -8.22 7.44
CA TYR A 259 7.51 -9.14 6.31
C TYR A 259 8.69 -10.07 6.53
N TYR A 260 9.78 -9.58 7.08
CA TYR A 260 10.96 -10.37 7.43
C TYR A 260 10.62 -11.53 8.39
N LYS A 261 9.73 -11.31 9.36
CA LYS A 261 9.22 -12.40 10.22
C LYS A 261 8.53 -13.51 9.41
N LYS A 262 7.80 -13.15 8.35
CA LYS A 262 7.18 -14.14 7.45
C LYS A 262 8.24 -14.90 6.64
N ILE A 263 9.25 -14.20 6.10
CA ILE A 263 10.37 -14.82 5.39
C ILE A 263 11.09 -15.82 6.31
N ARG A 264 11.45 -15.41 7.53
CA ARG A 264 12.12 -16.31 8.50
C ARG A 264 11.28 -17.50 8.89
N PHE A 265 9.96 -17.37 8.96
CA PHE A 265 9.06 -18.51 9.17
C PHE A 265 9.09 -19.46 7.98
N VAL A 266 9.02 -18.95 6.75
CA VAL A 266 9.08 -19.74 5.52
C VAL A 266 10.40 -20.49 5.41
N GLU A 267 11.53 -19.84 5.65
CA GLU A 267 12.86 -20.45 5.65
C GLU A 267 12.96 -21.62 6.64
N ARG A 268 12.48 -21.44 7.87
CA ARG A 268 12.54 -22.50 8.89
C ARG A 268 11.60 -23.66 8.63
N THR A 269 10.49 -23.42 7.91
CA THR A 269 9.40 -24.39 7.80
C THR A 269 9.38 -25.12 6.46
N PHE A 270 9.77 -24.42 5.38
CA PHE A 270 9.62 -24.89 4.01
C PHE A 270 10.92 -24.98 3.24
N ASP A 271 12.06 -24.81 3.92
CA ASP A 271 13.37 -24.95 3.28
C ASP A 271 13.60 -26.38 2.78
N ILE A 272 14.18 -26.47 1.60
CA ILE A 272 14.56 -27.72 0.95
C ILE A 272 15.97 -27.59 0.33
N GLN A 273 16.72 -28.68 0.28
CA GLN A 273 18.13 -28.65 -0.14
C GLN A 273 18.38 -28.10 -1.56
N ARG A 274 17.36 -28.11 -2.45
CA ARG A 274 17.53 -27.77 -3.87
C ARG A 274 16.97 -26.40 -4.25
N ARG A 275 16.09 -25.83 -3.46
CA ARG A 275 15.43 -24.57 -3.75
C ARG A 275 15.29 -23.74 -2.47
N HIS A 276 15.48 -22.45 -2.62
CA HIS A 276 15.22 -21.52 -1.54
C HIS A 276 13.76 -21.61 -1.07
N ALA A 277 13.53 -21.52 0.23
CA ALA A 277 12.22 -21.70 0.83
C ALA A 277 11.12 -20.83 0.21
N CYS A 278 11.43 -19.57 -0.16
CA CYS A 278 10.49 -18.68 -0.85
C CYS A 278 10.11 -19.18 -2.26
N ALA A 279 10.97 -19.96 -2.91
CA ALA A 279 10.72 -20.51 -4.25
C ALA A 279 9.92 -21.82 -4.23
N THR A 280 9.63 -22.38 -3.05
CA THR A 280 8.72 -23.53 -2.92
C THR A 280 7.27 -23.08 -3.04
N ASP A 281 6.38 -23.97 -3.49
CA ASP A 281 4.96 -23.61 -3.65
C ASP A 281 4.30 -23.26 -2.30
N ARG A 282 4.70 -23.92 -1.19
CA ARG A 282 4.24 -23.56 0.14
C ARG A 282 4.76 -22.19 0.57
N GLY A 283 6.04 -21.89 0.31
CA GLY A 283 6.65 -20.59 0.60
C GLY A 283 5.98 -19.47 -0.17
N LYS A 284 5.79 -19.67 -1.48
CA LYS A 284 5.05 -18.75 -2.37
C LYS A 284 3.65 -18.47 -1.83
N THR A 285 2.87 -19.52 -1.54
CA THR A 285 1.49 -19.38 -1.03
C THR A 285 1.46 -18.64 0.31
N PHE A 286 2.37 -18.98 1.24
CA PHE A 286 2.45 -18.32 2.54
C PHE A 286 2.85 -16.83 2.43
N LEU A 287 3.81 -16.48 1.56
CA LEU A 287 4.24 -15.10 1.38
C LEU A 287 3.18 -14.26 0.66
N THR A 288 2.40 -14.87 -0.23
CA THR A 288 1.31 -14.22 -0.96
C THR A 288 0.08 -14.01 -0.08
N TYR A 289 -0.38 -15.06 0.59
CA TYR A 289 -1.69 -15.07 1.28
C TYR A 289 -1.60 -15.01 2.80
N GLY A 290 -0.40 -15.20 3.35
CA GLY A 290 -0.18 -15.23 4.79
C GLY A 290 -0.32 -16.63 5.39
N LYS A 291 -0.51 -16.68 6.72
CA LYS A 291 -0.72 -17.90 7.47
C LYS A 291 -2.14 -18.43 7.21
N PRO A 292 -2.31 -19.72 6.81
CA PRO A 292 -3.64 -20.31 6.70
C PRO A 292 -4.30 -20.42 8.09
N GLU A 293 -5.62 -20.28 8.15
CA GLU A 293 -6.39 -20.49 9.38
C GLU A 293 -6.45 -21.97 9.75
N THR A 294 -6.53 -22.85 8.74
CA THR A 294 -6.48 -24.30 8.95
C THR A 294 -5.45 -24.93 8.04
N ARG A 295 -4.67 -25.86 8.59
CA ARG A 295 -3.67 -26.67 7.88
C ARG A 295 -3.82 -28.12 8.28
N VAL A 296 -4.31 -28.93 7.35
CA VAL A 296 -4.35 -30.39 7.48
C VAL A 296 -3.09 -30.94 6.83
N MET A 297 -2.37 -31.80 7.56
CA MET A 297 -1.17 -32.47 7.07
C MET A 297 -1.31 -33.98 7.24
N GLN A 298 -1.18 -34.73 6.15
CA GLN A 298 -1.19 -36.18 6.15
C GLN A 298 0.15 -36.66 5.59
N ARG A 299 0.91 -37.36 6.44
CA ARG A 299 2.25 -37.87 6.10
C ARG A 299 2.31 -39.35 5.81
N SER A 300 1.36 -40.12 6.35
CA SER A 300 1.41 -41.60 6.36
C SER A 300 0.03 -42.23 6.15
N GLU A 301 -0.82 -41.63 5.35
CA GLU A 301 -2.06 -42.24 4.92
C GLU A 301 -1.74 -43.38 3.95
N PRO A 302 -2.34 -44.59 4.13
CA PRO A 302 -2.05 -45.73 3.26
C PRO A 302 -2.32 -45.43 1.80
N ASN A 303 -1.42 -45.89 0.92
CA ASN A 303 -1.52 -45.75 -0.54
C ASN A 303 -1.55 -44.32 -1.07
N THR A 304 -1.13 -43.34 -0.27
CA THR A 304 -1.05 -41.94 -0.70
C THR A 304 0.35 -41.37 -0.52
N TYR A 305 0.70 -40.38 -1.35
CA TYR A 305 1.83 -39.51 -1.08
C TYR A 305 1.49 -38.56 0.08
N PRO A 306 2.49 -38.07 0.83
CA PRO A 306 2.28 -37.02 1.81
C PRO A 306 1.62 -35.80 1.17
N TYR A 307 0.57 -35.26 1.81
CA TYR A 307 -0.14 -34.11 1.30
C TYR A 307 -0.52 -33.12 2.40
N GLU A 308 -0.76 -31.87 2.00
CA GLU A 308 -1.26 -30.81 2.87
C GLU A 308 -2.45 -30.12 2.20
N ILE A 309 -3.44 -29.76 3.03
CA ILE A 309 -4.57 -28.91 2.62
C ILE A 309 -4.56 -27.67 3.51
N TRP A 310 -4.44 -26.50 2.88
CA TRP A 310 -4.49 -25.22 3.56
C TRP A 310 -5.82 -24.54 3.27
N GLN A 311 -6.44 -23.95 4.29
CA GLN A 311 -7.67 -23.19 4.16
C GLN A 311 -7.49 -21.78 4.70
N TYR A 312 -8.00 -20.81 3.93
CA TYR A 312 -8.13 -19.40 4.27
C TYR A 312 -9.62 -19.05 4.24
N TYR A 313 -10.19 -18.62 5.37
CA TYR A 313 -11.62 -18.29 5.43
C TYR A 313 -11.97 -17.07 4.58
N LYS A 314 -11.05 -16.09 4.53
CA LYS A 314 -11.28 -14.85 3.79
C LYS A 314 -9.98 -14.34 3.15
N LEU A 315 -9.94 -14.39 1.81
CA LEU A 315 -8.94 -13.69 1.01
C LEU A 315 -9.61 -12.53 0.25
N PRO A 316 -8.87 -11.50 -0.20
CA PRO A 316 -9.43 -10.34 -0.89
C PRO A 316 -10.32 -10.69 -2.09
N LYS A 317 -9.98 -11.76 -2.83
CA LYS A 317 -10.68 -12.19 -4.05
C LYS A 317 -11.49 -13.48 -3.89
N ARG A 318 -11.44 -14.14 -2.73
CA ARG A 318 -12.07 -15.44 -2.52
C ARG A 318 -12.35 -15.72 -1.05
N ALA A 319 -13.61 -15.99 -0.72
CA ALA A 319 -13.97 -16.59 0.56
C ALA A 319 -13.76 -18.11 0.48
N ASN A 320 -13.39 -18.72 1.61
CA ASN A 320 -13.15 -20.16 1.74
C ASN A 320 -12.13 -20.68 0.69
N ALA A 321 -11.01 -19.97 0.59
CA ALA A 321 -9.93 -20.30 -0.32
C ALA A 321 -9.18 -21.53 0.20
N LYS A 322 -8.86 -22.47 -0.69
CA LYS A 322 -8.17 -23.71 -0.34
C LYS A 322 -7.05 -24.03 -1.31
N PHE A 323 -6.01 -24.66 -0.81
CA PHE A 323 -4.82 -25.08 -1.56
C PHE A 323 -4.46 -26.51 -1.17
N ALA A 324 -4.23 -27.39 -2.15
CA ALA A 324 -3.80 -28.75 -1.95
C ALA A 324 -2.37 -28.95 -2.48
N PHE A 325 -1.50 -29.45 -1.62
CA PHE A 325 -0.08 -29.68 -1.91
C PHE A 325 0.24 -31.15 -1.75
N VAL A 326 1.17 -31.69 -2.58
CA VAL A 326 1.63 -33.08 -2.52
C VAL A 326 3.15 -33.17 -2.57
N ASP A 327 3.76 -34.03 -1.73
CA ASP A 327 5.17 -34.39 -1.84
C ASP A 327 5.32 -35.78 -2.49
N LYS A 328 5.48 -35.81 -3.82
CA LYS A 328 5.68 -37.06 -4.58
C LYS A 328 7.05 -37.69 -4.35
N THR A 329 7.98 -36.96 -3.77
CA THR A 329 9.34 -37.46 -3.50
C THR A 329 9.47 -38.16 -2.16
N ILE A 330 8.57 -37.87 -1.20
CA ILE A 330 8.52 -38.41 0.17
C ILE A 330 9.72 -37.97 1.03
N VAL A 331 10.88 -37.72 0.41
CA VAL A 331 12.18 -37.50 1.08
C VAL A 331 12.53 -36.01 1.18
N THR A 332 12.15 -35.22 0.17
CA THR A 332 12.66 -33.85 0.02
C THR A 332 11.84 -32.80 0.75
N ASN A 333 10.69 -33.14 1.31
CA ASN A 333 9.73 -32.19 1.91
C ASN A 333 9.31 -31.09 0.91
N ASP A 334 9.40 -31.38 -0.41
CA ASP A 334 9.03 -30.46 -1.48
C ASP A 334 7.58 -30.68 -1.92
N TYR A 335 6.69 -30.03 -1.21
CA TYR A 335 5.25 -30.07 -1.47
C TYR A 335 4.89 -29.15 -2.63
N VAL A 336 4.46 -29.72 -3.75
CA VAL A 336 4.04 -29.01 -4.95
C VAL A 336 2.54 -28.71 -4.88
N LEU A 337 2.13 -27.49 -5.24
CA LEU A 337 0.73 -27.09 -5.34
C LEU A 337 0.07 -27.76 -6.55
N ILE A 338 -0.87 -28.65 -6.31
CA ILE A 338 -1.58 -29.41 -7.36
C ILE A 338 -2.99 -28.89 -7.63
N HIS A 339 -3.61 -28.22 -6.67
CA HIS A 339 -4.96 -27.69 -6.83
C HIS A 339 -5.24 -26.51 -5.89
N SER A 340 -6.00 -25.55 -6.41
CA SER A 340 -6.60 -24.48 -5.62
C SER A 340 -7.95 -24.06 -6.21
N ASN A 341 -8.85 -23.55 -5.36
CA ASN A 341 -10.07 -22.89 -5.81
C ASN A 341 -9.92 -21.37 -5.97
N VAL A 342 -8.69 -20.86 -5.87
CA VAL A 342 -8.37 -19.41 -6.00
C VAL A 342 -8.10 -19.10 -7.48
N PRO A 343 -8.77 -18.07 -8.06
CA PRO A 343 -8.50 -17.66 -9.44
C PRO A 343 -7.04 -17.26 -9.66
N GLY A 344 -6.42 -17.82 -10.71
CA GLY A 344 -5.01 -17.59 -11.06
C GLY A 344 -4.02 -18.57 -10.42
N GLU A 345 -4.46 -19.46 -9.55
CA GLU A 345 -3.68 -20.60 -9.04
C GLU A 345 -4.01 -21.88 -9.81
N PRO A 346 -3.14 -22.92 -9.75
CA PRO A 346 -3.40 -24.18 -10.42
C PRO A 346 -4.75 -24.79 -10.06
N PHE A 347 -5.51 -25.21 -11.07
CA PHE A 347 -6.81 -25.84 -10.89
C PHE A 347 -6.83 -27.22 -11.56
N ASP A 348 -7.09 -28.26 -10.81
CA ASP A 348 -7.29 -29.62 -11.29
C ASP A 348 -8.48 -30.24 -10.54
N ALA A 349 -9.58 -30.49 -11.23
CA ALA A 349 -10.78 -31.09 -10.62
C ALA A 349 -10.55 -32.50 -10.08
N ALA A 350 -9.57 -33.21 -10.65
CA ALA A 350 -9.22 -34.60 -10.29
C ALA A 350 -7.93 -34.68 -9.43
N TRP A 351 -7.54 -33.57 -8.76
CA TRP A 351 -6.31 -33.45 -7.99
C TRP A 351 -6.10 -34.58 -6.96
N TYR A 352 -7.16 -35.10 -6.37
CA TYR A 352 -7.13 -36.18 -5.37
C TYR A 352 -6.57 -37.48 -5.94
N LEU A 353 -6.70 -37.73 -7.26
CA LEU A 353 -6.11 -38.89 -7.94
C LEU A 353 -4.58 -38.80 -7.97
N GLN A 354 -4.03 -37.57 -8.02
CA GLN A 354 -2.59 -37.34 -8.00
C GLN A 354 -1.94 -37.70 -6.64
N LEU A 355 -2.72 -37.87 -5.60
CA LEU A 355 -2.24 -38.29 -4.27
C LEU A 355 -1.95 -39.77 -4.21
N SER A 356 -2.56 -40.61 -5.05
CA SER A 356 -2.42 -42.04 -5.04
C SER A 356 -1.04 -42.49 -5.52
N THR A 357 -0.45 -43.47 -4.81
CA THR A 357 0.78 -44.12 -5.26
C THR A 357 0.49 -45.06 -6.44
N ARG A 358 1.49 -45.28 -7.32
CA ARG A 358 1.33 -46.18 -8.49
C ARG A 358 0.76 -47.57 -8.18
N SER A 359 1.07 -48.10 -7.02
CA SER A 359 0.58 -49.42 -6.58
C SER A 359 -0.87 -49.41 -6.12
N ALA A 360 -1.46 -48.25 -5.90
CA ALA A 360 -2.81 -48.12 -5.36
C ALA A 360 -3.83 -47.58 -6.39
N ASN A 361 -3.40 -47.19 -7.56
CA ASN A 361 -4.27 -46.64 -8.58
C ASN A 361 -4.39 -47.60 -9.79
N PRO A 362 -5.37 -48.50 -9.82
CA PRO A 362 -5.60 -49.40 -10.96
C PRO A 362 -6.07 -48.68 -12.24
N LEU A 363 -6.35 -47.33 -12.13
CA LEU A 363 -6.85 -46.52 -13.24
C LEU A 363 -5.73 -45.80 -13.98
N VAL A 364 -4.48 -45.78 -13.48
CA VAL A 364 -3.32 -45.24 -14.19
C VAL A 364 -2.67 -46.43 -14.93
N THR A 365 -3.22 -46.77 -16.08
CA THR A 365 -2.54 -47.61 -17.05
C THR A 365 -1.63 -46.77 -17.93
N ASP A 366 -0.47 -47.32 -18.33
CA ASP A 366 0.45 -46.68 -19.29
C ASP A 366 -0.16 -46.60 -20.72
N ASP A 367 -1.43 -46.94 -20.88
CA ASP A 367 -2.15 -46.92 -22.16
C ASP A 367 -2.93 -45.59 -22.30
N PRO A 368 -2.55 -44.72 -23.26
CA PRO A 368 -3.19 -43.43 -23.47
C PRO A 368 -4.69 -43.50 -23.81
N GLN A 369 -5.17 -44.64 -24.33
CA GLN A 369 -6.59 -44.78 -24.70
C GLN A 369 -7.46 -45.07 -23.50
N THR A 370 -6.98 -45.84 -22.54
CA THR A 370 -7.74 -46.15 -21.29
C THR A 370 -7.82 -44.93 -20.35
N SER A 371 -6.85 -44.04 -20.42
CA SER A 371 -6.83 -42.84 -19.63
C SER A 371 -7.89 -41.82 -20.04
N GLN A 372 -8.38 -41.83 -21.27
CA GLN A 372 -9.34 -40.91 -21.81
C GLN A 372 -10.80 -41.31 -21.53
N GLU A 373 -11.08 -42.63 -21.42
CA GLU A 373 -12.41 -43.14 -21.05
C GLU A 373 -12.73 -42.95 -19.55
N VAL A 374 -11.70 -42.87 -18.70
CA VAL A 374 -11.86 -42.69 -17.25
C VAL A 374 -12.04 -41.21 -16.86
N MET A 375 -11.75 -40.28 -17.76
CA MET A 375 -11.92 -38.86 -17.52
C MET A 375 -13.33 -38.32 -17.71
N ASP A 376 -14.33 -39.15 -17.94
CA ASP A 376 -15.72 -38.72 -17.97
C ASP A 376 -16.25 -38.57 -16.53
N ILE A 377 -15.84 -37.48 -15.91
CA ILE A 377 -16.08 -37.12 -14.48
C ILE A 377 -17.59 -37.06 -14.17
N ASN A 378 -18.44 -36.95 -15.17
CA ASN A 378 -19.91 -36.92 -14.98
C ASN A 378 -20.54 -38.28 -14.67
N ASN A 379 -19.75 -39.37 -14.75
CA ASN A 379 -20.22 -40.73 -14.51
C ASN A 379 -19.62 -41.41 -13.28
N LEU A 380 -18.73 -40.73 -12.53
CA LEU A 380 -18.21 -41.25 -11.24
C LEU A 380 -19.29 -41.12 -10.19
N ASN A 381 -20.08 -42.18 -10.01
CA ASN A 381 -20.98 -42.34 -8.89
C ASN A 381 -20.18 -42.22 -7.58
N SER A 382 -20.73 -41.59 -6.56
CA SER A 382 -20.15 -41.37 -5.22
C SER A 382 -19.63 -42.67 -4.53
N PHE A 383 -19.90 -43.83 -5.10
CA PHE A 383 -19.46 -45.14 -4.64
C PHE A 383 -18.01 -45.47 -5.03
N ASP A 384 -17.53 -44.99 -6.19
CA ASP A 384 -16.19 -45.31 -6.67
C ASP A 384 -15.11 -44.48 -6.04
N VAL A 385 -15.47 -43.26 -5.57
CA VAL A 385 -14.56 -42.34 -4.88
C VAL A 385 -14.13 -42.92 -3.51
N GLY A 386 -14.97 -43.73 -2.89
CA GLY A 386 -14.67 -44.40 -1.61
C GLY A 386 -13.63 -45.55 -1.71
N GLN A 387 -13.35 -46.07 -2.91
CA GLN A 387 -12.34 -47.12 -3.12
C GLN A 387 -10.92 -46.61 -3.29
N VAL A 388 -10.70 -45.35 -3.57
CA VAL A 388 -9.35 -44.75 -3.72
C VAL A 388 -8.64 -44.55 -2.39
N GLY A 389 -9.30 -44.80 -1.25
CA GLY A 389 -8.70 -44.92 0.08
C GLY A 389 -8.19 -43.59 0.68
N SER A 390 -8.27 -42.44 -0.02
CA SER A 390 -7.79 -41.17 0.48
C SER A 390 -8.90 -40.36 1.17
N ARG A 391 -8.63 -39.88 2.37
CA ARG A 391 -9.49 -38.92 3.10
C ARG A 391 -9.35 -37.49 2.63
N ALA A 392 -8.58 -37.26 1.57
CA ALA A 392 -8.25 -35.91 1.09
C ALA A 392 -9.48 -35.08 0.70
N LEU A 393 -10.49 -35.69 0.07
CA LEU A 393 -11.74 -35.02 -0.26
C LEU A 393 -12.56 -34.65 0.99
N ASP A 394 -12.53 -35.48 2.02
CA ASP A 394 -13.19 -35.19 3.31
C ASP A 394 -12.50 -33.98 3.96
N PHE A 395 -11.17 -33.97 4.00
CA PHE A 395 -10.38 -32.81 4.49
C PHE A 395 -10.49 -31.58 3.63
N TRP A 396 -10.64 -31.74 2.31
CA TRP A 396 -10.92 -30.61 1.42
C TRP A 396 -12.28 -30.00 1.72
N ASN A 397 -13.30 -30.81 1.90
CA ASN A 397 -14.65 -30.32 2.20
C ASN A 397 -14.75 -29.75 3.62
N ASN A 398 -14.09 -30.40 4.58
CA ASN A 398 -14.14 -30.09 6.01
C ASN A 398 -12.72 -30.11 6.63
N PRO A 399 -11.87 -29.12 6.35
CA PRO A 399 -10.54 -29.03 6.96
C PRO A 399 -10.68 -28.81 8.48
N ARG A 400 -10.16 -29.73 9.27
CA ARG A 400 -10.15 -29.67 10.74
C ARG A 400 -8.77 -29.99 11.30
#